data_3ac0d49e3e24ddcecfb71ca4b34a1d31
#
_entry.id   3ac0d49e3e24ddcecfb71ca4b34a1d31
#
_cell.length_a   1.000
_cell.length_b   1.000
_cell.length_c   1.000
_cell.angle_alpha   90.00
_cell.angle_beta   90.00
_cell.angle_gamma   90.00
#
_symmetry.space_group_name_H-M   'P 1'
#
loop_
_entity.id
_entity.type
_entity.pdbx_description
1 polymer ?
#
loop_
_entity_poly.entity_id
_entity_poly.type
_entity_poly.pdbx_seq_one_letter_code
_entity_poly.pdbx_strand_id
1 'polypeptide(L)'
;PLKRLYTRIINGIDKRISWLYFIGESGSETVRRCLDIFYDSMEAGGDPARVGIALSTLTHRLTTLRKQREQIARAFEGTVYVLHMLVVALTEFIISLIGVFQQLFTSLSTATPIELFNVAAVPTEMLLAMKIVLVFSLTLLNAFAMKSASGGFTGSAWIHASVLLILSGITMIFASRFAELLIQMFRLENIEMPLPQG
;
A
#
# COMPACT_ATOMS: atom_id res chain seq x y z
N PRO A 1 -5.34 -32.48 19.37
CA PRO A 1 -5.61 -33.45 18.27
C PRO A 1 -4.70 -34.68 18.36
N LEU A 2 -3.37 -34.55 18.51
CA LEU A 2 -2.40 -35.66 18.47
C LEU A 2 -2.68 -36.73 19.55
N LYS A 3 -3.03 -36.33 20.78
CA LYS A 3 -3.38 -37.26 21.84
C LYS A 3 -4.63 -38.11 21.51
N ARG A 4 -5.60 -37.50 20.85
CA ARG A 4 -6.81 -38.21 20.38
C ARG A 4 -6.49 -39.22 19.29
N LEU A 5 -5.64 -38.84 18.34
CA LEU A 5 -5.13 -39.77 17.30
C LEU A 5 -4.48 -41.00 17.95
N TYR A 6 -3.57 -40.78 18.90
CA TYR A 6 -2.89 -41.85 19.63
C TYR A 6 -3.88 -42.77 20.35
N THR A 7 -4.84 -42.20 21.06
CA THR A 7 -5.88 -42.98 21.77
C THR A 7 -6.73 -43.81 20.81
N ARG A 8 -7.09 -43.27 19.63
CA ARG A 8 -7.86 -44.02 18.63
C ARG A 8 -7.09 -45.20 18.07
N ILE A 9 -5.80 -45.02 17.79
CA ILE A 9 -4.95 -46.09 17.27
C ILE A 9 -4.76 -47.20 18.30
N ILE A 10 -4.55 -46.88 19.59
CA ILE A 10 -4.41 -47.86 20.65
C ILE A 10 -5.71 -48.63 20.86
N ASN A 11 -6.86 -47.98 20.76
CA ASN A 11 -8.18 -48.60 20.91
C ASN A 11 -8.58 -49.45 19.67
N GLY A 12 -7.67 -49.67 18.74
CA GLY A 12 -7.90 -50.57 17.60
C GLY A 12 -8.76 -49.99 16.48
N ILE A 13 -9.02 -48.65 16.50
CA ILE A 13 -9.71 -47.99 15.39
C ILE A 13 -8.81 -48.00 14.16
N ASP A 14 -9.41 -48.28 12.98
CA ASP A 14 -8.71 -48.30 11.73
C ASP A 14 -7.78 -47.08 11.56
N LYS A 15 -6.55 -47.34 11.15
CA LYS A 15 -5.50 -46.29 11.04
C LYS A 15 -5.93 -45.20 10.09
N ARG A 16 -6.47 -45.54 8.91
CA ARG A 16 -6.88 -44.59 7.88
C ARG A 16 -8.00 -43.66 8.38
N ILE A 17 -8.97 -44.24 9.08
CA ILE A 17 -10.08 -43.49 9.67
C ILE A 17 -9.57 -42.58 10.78
N SER A 18 -8.65 -43.02 11.61
CA SER A 18 -8.05 -42.24 12.70
C SER A 18 -7.25 -41.00 12.13
N TRP A 19 -6.56 -41.19 11.01
CA TRP A 19 -5.86 -40.10 10.31
C TRP A 19 -6.85 -39.11 9.70
N LEU A 20 -7.93 -39.54 9.05
CA LEU A 20 -8.94 -38.65 8.48
C LEU A 20 -9.59 -37.77 9.57
N TYR A 21 -9.88 -38.32 10.72
CA TYR A 21 -10.38 -37.55 11.87
C TYR A 21 -9.36 -36.52 12.34
N PHE A 22 -8.07 -36.87 12.40
CA PHE A 22 -7.02 -35.94 12.80
C PHE A 22 -6.87 -34.81 11.81
N ILE A 23 -6.93 -35.08 10.52
CA ILE A 23 -6.94 -34.07 9.44
C ILE A 23 -8.12 -33.10 9.61
N GLY A 24 -9.34 -33.66 9.81
CA GLY A 24 -10.53 -32.84 10.03
C GLY A 24 -10.44 -31.97 11.29
N GLU A 25 -9.89 -32.49 12.38
CA GLU A 25 -9.69 -31.73 13.63
C GLU A 25 -8.62 -30.65 13.52
N SER A 26 -7.66 -30.76 12.59
CA SER A 26 -6.60 -29.76 12.39
C SER A 26 -7.08 -28.51 11.64
N GLY A 27 -8.10 -28.65 10.80
CA GLY A 27 -8.63 -27.54 9.98
C GLY A 27 -7.64 -26.91 9.00
N SER A 28 -6.46 -27.53 8.82
CA SER A 28 -5.36 -26.97 8.02
C SER A 28 -5.11 -27.76 6.75
N GLU A 29 -5.24 -27.13 5.60
CA GLU A 29 -4.95 -27.74 4.31
C GLU A 29 -3.47 -28.19 4.17
N THR A 30 -2.56 -27.45 4.79
CA THR A 30 -1.12 -27.83 4.79
C THR A 30 -0.92 -29.11 5.60
N VAL A 31 -1.57 -29.26 6.76
CA VAL A 31 -1.52 -30.47 7.57
C VAL A 31 -2.13 -31.64 6.80
N ARG A 32 -3.25 -31.43 6.13
CA ARG A 32 -3.90 -32.44 5.29
C ARG A 32 -2.91 -33.00 4.26
N ARG A 33 -2.33 -32.13 3.42
CA ARG A 33 -1.39 -32.56 2.37
C ARG A 33 -0.16 -33.27 2.91
N CYS A 34 0.40 -32.77 4.03
CA CYS A 34 1.55 -33.41 4.65
C CYS A 34 1.21 -34.81 5.18
N LEU A 35 0.02 -34.98 5.76
CA LEU A 35 -0.40 -36.26 6.29
C LEU A 35 -0.80 -37.24 5.20
N ASP A 36 -1.42 -36.80 4.12
CA ASP A 36 -1.69 -37.65 2.96
C ASP A 36 -0.37 -38.19 2.38
N ILE A 37 0.64 -37.35 2.16
CA ILE A 37 1.96 -37.78 1.68
C ILE A 37 2.62 -38.73 2.69
N PHE A 38 2.52 -38.43 3.99
CA PHE A 38 3.09 -39.28 5.04
C PHE A 38 2.46 -40.66 5.04
N TYR A 39 1.13 -40.74 4.96
CA TYR A 39 0.37 -41.98 4.94
C TYR A 39 0.70 -42.81 3.71
N ASP A 40 0.65 -42.21 2.52
CA ASP A 40 0.97 -42.88 1.25
C ASP A 40 2.42 -43.44 1.23
N SER A 41 3.36 -42.65 1.79
CA SER A 41 4.77 -43.08 1.87
C SER A 41 4.95 -44.28 2.82
N MET A 42 4.18 -44.31 3.92
CA MET A 42 4.21 -45.46 4.83
C MET A 42 3.56 -46.72 4.21
N GLU A 43 2.47 -46.56 3.46
CA GLU A 43 1.78 -47.64 2.78
C GLU A 43 2.68 -48.24 1.68
N ALA A 44 3.51 -47.40 1.03
CA ALA A 44 4.54 -47.80 0.08
C ALA A 44 5.79 -48.45 0.73
N GLY A 45 5.82 -48.60 2.06
CA GLY A 45 6.96 -49.21 2.79
C GLY A 45 8.10 -48.26 3.12
N GLY A 46 7.86 -46.93 3.08
CA GLY A 46 8.84 -45.91 3.46
C GLY A 46 9.16 -45.90 4.94
N ASP A 47 10.37 -45.46 5.30
CA ASP A 47 10.79 -45.26 6.69
C ASP A 47 10.06 -44.00 7.27
N PRO A 48 9.20 -44.17 8.29
CA PRO A 48 8.44 -43.07 8.89
C PRO A 48 9.31 -41.94 9.40
N ALA A 49 10.48 -42.23 9.94
CA ALA A 49 11.37 -41.23 10.50
C ALA A 49 11.94 -40.33 9.40
N ARG A 50 12.40 -40.89 8.30
CA ARG A 50 12.92 -40.13 7.16
C ARG A 50 11.85 -39.29 6.48
N VAL A 51 10.67 -39.87 6.25
CA VAL A 51 9.54 -39.14 5.66
C VAL A 51 9.11 -37.99 6.57
N GLY A 52 9.01 -38.24 7.89
CA GLY A 52 8.68 -37.20 8.86
C GLY A 52 9.67 -36.03 8.88
N ILE A 53 10.99 -36.30 8.84
CA ILE A 53 12.03 -35.28 8.78
C ILE A 53 11.92 -34.49 7.47
N ALA A 54 11.75 -35.17 6.33
CA ALA A 54 11.62 -34.51 5.02
C ALA A 54 10.39 -33.57 4.98
N LEU A 55 9.23 -34.03 5.44
CA LEU A 55 8.01 -33.23 5.53
C LEU A 55 8.13 -32.05 6.49
N SER A 56 8.79 -32.26 7.64
CA SER A 56 9.07 -31.18 8.59
C SER A 56 9.92 -30.10 7.95
N THR A 57 11.01 -30.49 7.25
CA THR A 57 11.90 -29.54 6.55
C THR A 57 11.16 -28.81 5.44
N LEU A 58 10.33 -29.51 4.65
CA LEU A 58 9.51 -28.89 3.61
C LEU A 58 8.53 -27.88 4.18
N THR A 59 7.80 -28.26 5.24
CA THR A 59 6.82 -27.41 5.90
C THR A 59 7.49 -26.16 6.49
N HIS A 60 8.66 -26.32 7.09
CA HIS A 60 9.43 -25.20 7.62
C HIS A 60 9.85 -24.23 6.50
N ARG A 61 10.38 -24.75 5.38
CA ARG A 61 10.73 -23.92 4.22
C ARG A 61 9.52 -23.17 3.64
N LEU A 62 8.39 -23.85 3.47
CA LEU A 62 7.15 -23.22 2.97
C LEU A 62 6.66 -22.11 3.91
N THR A 63 6.71 -22.34 5.22
CA THR A 63 6.32 -21.34 6.21
C THR A 63 7.26 -20.14 6.20
N THR A 64 8.57 -20.37 6.06
CA THR A 64 9.57 -19.30 5.95
C THR A 64 9.36 -18.47 4.69
N LEU A 65 9.14 -19.11 3.54
CA LEU A 65 8.85 -18.41 2.28
C LEU A 65 7.56 -17.57 2.37
N ARG A 66 6.51 -18.10 3.00
CA ARG A 66 5.27 -17.33 3.22
C ARG A 66 5.52 -16.09 4.09
N LYS A 67 6.29 -16.23 5.18
CA LYS A 67 6.66 -15.10 6.05
C LYS A 67 7.50 -14.06 5.31
N GLN A 68 8.48 -14.50 4.53
CA GLN A 68 9.30 -13.61 3.71
C GLN A 68 8.45 -12.82 2.70
N ARG A 69 7.56 -13.51 1.98
CA ARG A 69 6.62 -12.87 1.05
C ARG A 69 5.75 -11.82 1.76
N GLU A 70 5.23 -12.15 2.94
CA GLU A 70 4.41 -11.23 3.73
C GLU A 70 5.22 -10.00 4.19
N GLN A 71 6.47 -10.19 4.61
CA GLN A 71 7.37 -9.09 4.99
C GLN A 71 7.67 -8.17 3.80
N ILE A 72 7.96 -8.74 2.63
CA ILE A 72 8.19 -7.95 1.40
C ILE A 72 6.93 -7.19 1.02
N ALA A 73 5.76 -7.80 1.09
CA ALA A 73 4.49 -7.15 0.79
C ALA A 73 4.23 -5.97 1.73
N ARG A 74 4.44 -6.13 3.04
CA ARG A 74 4.29 -5.05 4.03
C ARG A 74 5.29 -3.91 3.82
N ALA A 75 6.55 -4.23 3.48
CA ALA A 75 7.54 -3.21 3.15
C ALA A 75 7.15 -2.42 1.90
N PHE A 76 6.65 -3.10 0.87
CA PHE A 76 6.13 -2.49 -0.34
C PHE A 76 4.93 -1.58 -0.03
N GLU A 77 3.96 -2.03 0.77
CA GLU A 77 2.82 -1.22 1.21
C GLU A 77 3.28 0.07 1.89
N GLY A 78 4.22 -0.02 2.84
CA GLY A 78 4.79 1.16 3.50
C GLY A 78 5.41 2.16 2.53
N THR A 79 6.19 1.66 1.57
CA THR A 79 6.80 2.50 0.53
C THR A 79 5.75 3.18 -0.35
N VAL A 80 4.71 2.46 -0.76
CA VAL A 80 3.62 3.02 -1.57
C VAL A 80 2.87 4.12 -0.83
N TYR A 81 2.59 3.97 0.47
CA TYR A 81 1.95 5.02 1.27
C TYR A 81 2.79 6.30 1.28
N VAL A 82 4.09 6.20 1.53
CA VAL A 82 4.99 7.38 1.57
C VAL A 82 5.07 8.05 0.20
N LEU A 83 5.27 7.27 -0.87
CA LEU A 83 5.34 7.82 -2.23
C LEU A 83 4.02 8.47 -2.65
N HIS A 84 2.89 7.88 -2.29
CA HIS A 84 1.57 8.44 -2.58
C HIS A 84 1.39 9.80 -1.92
N MET A 85 1.69 9.93 -0.62
CA MET A 85 1.63 11.21 0.08
C MET A 85 2.55 12.26 -0.54
N LEU A 86 3.76 11.87 -0.93
CA LEU A 86 4.72 12.76 -1.57
C LEU A 86 4.21 13.28 -2.92
N VAL A 87 3.62 12.42 -3.76
CA VAL A 87 3.05 12.83 -5.05
C VAL A 87 1.86 13.77 -4.85
N VAL A 88 0.99 13.50 -3.87
CA VAL A 88 -0.14 14.38 -3.54
C VAL A 88 0.36 15.75 -3.05
N ALA A 89 1.37 15.77 -2.16
CA ALA A 89 1.96 17.01 -1.66
C ALA A 89 2.61 17.83 -2.77
N LEU A 90 3.36 17.18 -3.67
CA LEU A 90 3.95 17.84 -4.84
C LEU A 90 2.90 18.41 -5.78
N THR A 91 1.79 17.69 -5.98
CA THR A 91 0.68 18.18 -6.81
C THR A 91 0.08 19.46 -6.22
N GLU A 92 -0.15 19.51 -4.90
CA GLU A 92 -0.62 20.73 -4.22
C GLU A 92 0.37 21.87 -4.35
N PHE A 93 1.64 21.60 -4.15
CA PHE A 93 2.69 22.60 -4.29
C PHE A 93 2.74 23.19 -5.70
N ILE A 94 2.68 22.37 -6.74
CA ILE A 94 2.66 22.81 -8.14
C ILE A 94 1.45 23.71 -8.43
N ILE A 95 0.25 23.30 -7.96
CA ILE A 95 -0.97 24.10 -8.14
C ILE A 95 -0.85 25.45 -7.44
N SER A 96 -0.29 25.47 -6.23
CA SER A 96 -0.04 26.72 -5.50
C SER A 96 0.93 27.64 -6.24
N LEU A 97 2.01 27.08 -6.80
CA LEU A 97 2.95 27.85 -7.64
C LEU A 97 2.27 28.43 -8.88
N ILE A 98 1.45 27.64 -9.58
CA ILE A 98 0.69 28.14 -10.74
C ILE A 98 -0.18 29.34 -10.32
N GLY A 99 -0.86 29.24 -9.17
CA GLY A 99 -1.66 30.35 -8.63
C GLY A 99 -0.84 31.62 -8.38
N VAL A 100 0.35 31.50 -7.79
CA VAL A 100 1.25 32.62 -7.57
C VAL A 100 1.71 33.23 -8.90
N PHE A 101 2.11 32.43 -9.86
CA PHE A 101 2.51 32.92 -11.19
C PHE A 101 1.35 33.65 -11.89
N GLN A 102 0.13 33.12 -11.83
CA GLN A 102 -1.05 33.80 -12.39
C GLN A 102 -1.27 35.17 -11.75
N GLN A 103 -1.16 35.28 -10.41
CA GLN A 103 -1.26 36.58 -9.72
C GLN A 103 -0.18 37.57 -10.15
N LEU A 104 1.09 37.11 -10.27
CA LEU A 104 2.18 37.94 -10.73
C LEU A 104 1.97 38.42 -12.16
N PHE A 105 1.56 37.57 -13.08
CA PHE A 105 1.28 37.95 -14.46
C PHE A 105 0.10 38.92 -14.55
N THR A 106 -0.94 38.73 -13.76
CA THR A 106 -2.07 39.67 -13.72
C THR A 106 -1.62 41.05 -13.22
N SER A 107 -0.79 41.09 -12.16
CA SER A 107 -0.28 42.38 -11.63
C SER A 107 0.65 43.07 -12.61
N LEU A 108 1.48 42.35 -13.36
CA LEU A 108 2.36 42.90 -14.38
C LEU A 108 1.59 43.45 -15.62
N SER A 109 0.55 42.72 -16.05
CA SER A 109 -0.30 43.13 -17.17
C SER A 109 -1.11 44.40 -16.88
N THR A 110 -1.45 44.63 -15.61
CA THR A 110 -2.11 45.88 -15.21
C THR A 110 -1.13 47.06 -15.09
N ALA A 111 0.14 46.81 -14.81
CA ALA A 111 1.16 47.83 -14.65
C ALA A 111 1.79 48.32 -16.00
N THR A 112 1.85 47.43 -16.99
CA THR A 112 2.41 47.71 -18.34
C THR A 112 1.50 47.12 -19.40
N PRO A 113 0.87 47.96 -20.27
CA PRO A 113 0.03 47.49 -21.37
C PRO A 113 0.86 46.94 -22.53
N ILE A 114 1.71 45.96 -22.29
CA ILE A 114 2.46 45.25 -23.33
C ILE A 114 1.66 44.01 -23.70
N GLU A 115 1.09 43.97 -24.90
CA GLU A 115 0.30 42.86 -25.45
C GLU A 115 1.04 41.50 -25.49
N LEU A 116 2.35 41.49 -25.23
CA LEU A 116 3.20 40.31 -25.24
C LEU A 116 2.90 39.30 -24.07
N PHE A 117 2.19 39.71 -23.03
CA PHE A 117 1.90 38.87 -21.84
C PHE A 117 0.42 38.44 -21.69
N ASN A 118 -0.27 38.26 -22.80
CA ASN A 118 -1.61 37.66 -22.74
C ASN A 118 -1.51 36.14 -22.50
N VAL A 119 -0.95 35.77 -21.35
CA VAL A 119 -0.97 34.39 -20.89
C VAL A 119 -2.41 34.07 -20.49
N ALA A 120 -3.09 33.24 -21.30
CA ALA A 120 -4.42 32.78 -21.00
C ALA A 120 -4.43 32.15 -19.59
N ALA A 121 -5.11 32.79 -18.64
CA ALA A 121 -5.23 32.28 -17.28
C ALA A 121 -5.87 30.89 -17.33
N VAL A 122 -5.18 29.89 -16.80
CA VAL A 122 -5.76 28.53 -16.72
C VAL A 122 -6.93 28.60 -15.74
N PRO A 123 -8.13 28.17 -16.12
CA PRO A 123 -9.29 28.21 -15.23
C PRO A 123 -9.01 27.37 -13.98
N THR A 124 -9.18 27.98 -12.80
CA THR A 124 -8.95 27.31 -11.51
C THR A 124 -9.80 26.05 -11.34
N GLU A 125 -11.01 26.06 -11.90
CA GLU A 125 -11.92 24.89 -11.90
C GLU A 125 -11.32 23.72 -12.68
N MET A 126 -10.66 23.97 -13.82
CA MET A 126 -9.99 22.95 -14.59
C MET A 126 -8.82 22.32 -13.84
N LEU A 127 -8.02 23.12 -13.15
CA LEU A 127 -6.91 22.65 -12.30
C LEU A 127 -7.43 21.78 -11.16
N LEU A 128 -8.52 22.19 -10.52
CA LEU A 128 -9.17 21.43 -9.44
C LEU A 128 -9.70 20.08 -9.96
N ALA A 129 -10.37 20.08 -11.11
CA ALA A 129 -10.89 18.85 -11.71
C ALA A 129 -9.74 17.88 -12.07
N MET A 130 -8.67 18.38 -12.69
CA MET A 130 -7.49 17.58 -13.02
C MET A 130 -6.83 16.99 -11.77
N LYS A 131 -6.71 17.76 -10.68
CA LYS A 131 -6.20 17.29 -9.39
C LYS A 131 -7.01 16.13 -8.84
N ILE A 132 -8.35 16.28 -8.79
CA ILE A 132 -9.23 15.25 -8.25
C ILE A 132 -9.10 13.96 -9.06
N VAL A 133 -9.12 14.05 -10.40
CA VAL A 133 -8.96 12.89 -11.31
C VAL A 133 -7.62 12.21 -11.09
N LEU A 134 -6.53 12.99 -10.98
CA LEU A 134 -5.18 12.48 -10.77
C LEU A 134 -5.08 11.72 -9.44
N VAL A 135 -5.52 12.35 -8.33
CA VAL A 135 -5.44 11.73 -7.00
C VAL A 135 -6.31 10.49 -6.92
N PHE A 136 -7.50 10.52 -7.48
CA PHE A 136 -8.40 9.35 -7.50
C PHE A 136 -7.80 8.19 -8.32
N SER A 137 -7.31 8.47 -9.52
CA SER A 137 -6.67 7.47 -10.38
C SER A 137 -5.43 6.86 -9.72
N LEU A 138 -4.58 7.71 -9.13
CA LEU A 138 -3.38 7.28 -8.41
C LEU A 138 -3.74 6.41 -7.20
N THR A 139 -4.78 6.77 -6.45
CA THR A 139 -5.28 5.99 -5.31
C THR A 139 -5.71 4.60 -5.73
N LEU A 140 -6.50 4.50 -6.80
CA LEU A 140 -6.95 3.20 -7.32
C LEU A 140 -5.78 2.34 -7.80
N LEU A 141 -4.87 2.91 -8.59
CA LEU A 141 -3.69 2.18 -9.08
C LEU A 141 -2.83 1.65 -7.93
N ASN A 142 -2.55 2.49 -6.93
CA ASN A 142 -1.75 2.11 -5.76
C ASN A 142 -2.47 1.04 -4.91
N ALA A 143 -3.79 1.15 -4.70
CA ALA A 143 -4.56 0.15 -3.97
C ALA A 143 -4.54 -1.23 -4.66
N PHE A 144 -4.68 -1.25 -5.99
CA PHE A 144 -4.57 -2.48 -6.76
C PHE A 144 -3.16 -3.05 -6.78
N ALA A 145 -2.13 -2.21 -6.85
CA ALA A 145 -0.73 -2.64 -6.78
C ALA A 145 -0.42 -3.31 -5.43
N MET A 146 -0.83 -2.69 -4.32
CA MET A 146 -0.66 -3.26 -2.97
C MET A 146 -1.42 -4.59 -2.81
N LYS A 147 -2.67 -4.66 -3.27
CA LYS A 147 -3.44 -5.91 -3.27
C LYS A 147 -2.74 -7.00 -4.09
N SER A 148 -2.18 -6.65 -5.24
CA SER A 148 -1.48 -7.60 -6.11
C SER A 148 -0.21 -8.14 -5.45
N ALA A 149 0.53 -7.30 -4.73
CA ALA A 149 1.73 -7.68 -3.99
C ALA A 149 1.41 -8.58 -2.79
N SER A 150 0.38 -8.26 -2.01
CA SER A 150 -0.02 -9.03 -0.84
C SER A 150 -0.66 -10.37 -1.19
N GLY A 151 -1.26 -10.51 -2.37
CA GLY A 151 -1.94 -11.73 -2.82
C GLY A 151 -3.18 -12.08 -2.00
N GLY A 152 -3.73 -11.12 -1.27
CA GLY A 152 -4.87 -11.28 -0.37
C GLY A 152 -6.23 -11.32 -1.08
N PHE A 153 -7.29 -11.36 -0.27
CA PHE A 153 -8.67 -11.30 -0.71
C PHE A 153 -8.95 -10.00 -1.49
N THR A 154 -9.80 -10.08 -2.52
CA THR A 154 -10.09 -8.93 -3.40
C THR A 154 -10.63 -7.71 -2.65
N GLY A 155 -11.34 -7.93 -1.53
CA GLY A 155 -11.84 -6.87 -0.67
C GLY A 155 -10.75 -6.05 0.04
N SER A 156 -9.51 -6.55 0.18
CA SER A 156 -8.42 -5.80 0.79
C SER A 156 -8.02 -4.57 -0.03
N ALA A 157 -8.23 -4.58 -1.35
CA ALA A 157 -7.98 -3.42 -2.20
C ALA A 157 -8.80 -2.19 -1.77
N TRP A 158 -10.05 -2.39 -1.34
CA TRP A 158 -10.91 -1.30 -0.89
C TRP A 158 -10.46 -0.70 0.45
N ILE A 159 -9.88 -1.54 1.34
CA ILE A 159 -9.29 -1.06 2.59
C ILE A 159 -8.08 -0.17 2.28
N HIS A 160 -7.18 -0.61 1.40
CA HIS A 160 -6.04 0.20 0.98
C HIS A 160 -6.47 1.49 0.27
N ALA A 161 -7.50 1.42 -0.59
CA ALA A 161 -8.04 2.59 -1.27
C ALA A 161 -8.60 3.63 -0.27
N SER A 162 -9.38 3.20 0.73
CA SER A 162 -9.93 4.09 1.74
C SER A 162 -8.84 4.74 2.60
N VAL A 163 -7.82 3.99 3.01
CA VAL A 163 -6.68 4.52 3.76
C VAL A 163 -5.93 5.56 2.93
N LEU A 164 -5.64 5.27 1.65
CA LEU A 164 -4.98 6.21 0.74
C LEU A 164 -5.79 7.49 0.51
N LEU A 165 -7.12 7.40 0.38
CA LEU A 165 -8.00 8.57 0.26
C LEU A 165 -7.95 9.45 1.50
N ILE A 166 -8.01 8.86 2.69
CA ILE A 166 -7.89 9.60 3.96
C ILE A 166 -6.53 10.29 4.03
N LEU A 167 -5.44 9.57 3.74
CA LEU A 167 -4.09 10.13 3.73
C LEU A 167 -3.96 11.26 2.70
N SER A 168 -4.54 11.11 1.51
CA SER A 168 -4.58 12.18 0.50
C SER A 168 -5.27 13.43 1.02
N GLY A 169 -6.43 13.28 1.65
CA GLY A 169 -7.16 14.41 2.23
C GLY A 169 -6.35 15.14 3.30
N ILE A 170 -5.72 14.40 4.21
CA ILE A 170 -4.85 14.97 5.25
C ILE A 170 -3.66 15.70 4.60
N THR A 171 -2.98 15.05 3.64
CA THR A 171 -1.82 15.63 2.95
C THR A 171 -2.19 16.90 2.20
N MET A 172 -3.35 16.95 1.52
CA MET A 172 -3.82 18.14 0.84
C MET A 172 -4.00 19.33 1.81
N ILE A 173 -4.62 19.11 2.97
CA ILE A 173 -4.82 20.15 3.97
C ILE A 173 -3.48 20.70 4.48
N PHE A 174 -2.54 19.83 4.81
CA PHE A 174 -1.23 20.24 5.30
C PHE A 174 -0.40 20.92 4.21
N ALA A 175 -0.38 20.38 3.00
CA ALA A 175 0.40 20.93 1.88
C ALA A 175 -0.12 22.31 1.45
N SER A 176 -1.45 22.53 1.42
CA SER A 176 -2.02 23.85 1.11
C SER A 176 -1.65 24.89 2.16
N ARG A 177 -1.75 24.56 3.45
CA ARG A 177 -1.34 25.46 4.53
C ARG A 177 0.15 25.78 4.50
N PHE A 178 0.97 24.78 4.23
CA PHE A 178 2.41 24.98 4.10
C PHE A 178 2.76 25.88 2.91
N ALA A 179 2.11 25.70 1.78
CA ALA A 179 2.29 26.55 0.60
C ALA A 179 1.88 28.01 0.88
N GLU A 180 0.74 28.24 1.56
CA GLU A 180 0.30 29.57 1.98
C GLU A 180 1.34 30.27 2.88
N LEU A 181 1.89 29.53 3.86
CA LEU A 181 2.91 30.08 4.77
C LEU A 181 4.19 30.46 4.02
N LEU A 182 4.66 29.61 3.09
CA LEU A 182 5.82 29.93 2.27
C LEU A 182 5.60 31.21 1.45
N ILE A 183 4.45 31.34 0.80
CA ILE A 183 4.10 32.52 0.00
C ILE A 183 4.07 33.77 0.88
N GLN A 184 3.51 33.68 2.09
CA GLN A 184 3.49 34.81 3.03
C GLN A 184 4.91 35.22 3.47
N MET A 185 5.79 34.27 3.77
CA MET A 185 7.19 34.56 4.12
C MET A 185 7.90 35.31 3.00
N PHE A 186 7.80 34.85 1.75
CA PHE A 186 8.41 35.54 0.61
C PHE A 186 7.81 36.93 0.35
N ARG A 187 6.53 37.12 0.66
CA ARG A 187 5.87 38.42 0.49
C ARG A 187 6.31 39.45 1.53
N LEU A 188 6.56 39.04 2.76
CA LEU A 188 7.01 39.89 3.85
C LEU A 188 8.47 40.33 3.65
N GLU A 189 9.33 39.46 3.16
CA GLU A 189 10.73 39.76 2.91
C GLU A 189 10.94 40.83 1.83
N ASN A 190 10.03 40.93 0.85
CA ASN A 190 10.08 41.94 -0.21
C ASN A 190 9.54 43.35 0.21
N ILE A 191 8.89 43.45 1.38
CA ILE A 191 8.31 44.72 1.85
C ILE A 191 9.31 45.49 2.76
N GLU A 192 10.31 44.82 3.31
CA GLU A 192 11.29 45.43 4.27
C GLU A 192 12.59 45.93 3.60
N MET A 193 12.67 46.06 2.30
CA MET A 193 13.80 46.78 1.72
C MET A 193 13.54 48.31 1.82
N PRO A 194 14.17 48.98 2.78
CA PRO A 194 14.12 50.47 2.80
C PRO A 194 14.79 51.01 1.56
N LEU A 195 14.09 51.81 0.79
CA LEU A 195 14.69 52.58 -0.30
C LEU A 195 15.86 53.37 0.27
N PRO A 196 17.04 53.34 -0.38
CA PRO A 196 18.15 54.18 0.01
C PRO A 196 17.71 55.61 -0.14
N GLN A 197 17.62 56.34 0.96
CA GLN A 197 17.46 57.81 0.97
C GLN A 197 18.76 58.38 0.41
N GLY A 198 18.72 58.81 -0.86
CA GLY A 198 19.73 59.61 -1.51
C GLY A 198 19.59 61.08 -1.17
#